data_2f84df40302e4261d25430f362c88d20
#
_entry.id   2f84df40302e4261d25430f362c88d20
#
_cell.length_a   1.000
_cell.length_b   1.000
_cell.length_c   1.000
_cell.angle_alpha   90.00
_cell.angle_beta   90.00
_cell.angle_gamma   90.00
#
_symmetry.space_group_name_H-M   'P 1'
#
loop_
_entity.id
_entity.type
_entity.pdbx_description
1 polymer ?
#
loop_
_entity_poly.entity_id
_entity_poly.type
_entity_poly.pdbx_seq_one_letter_code
_entity_poly.pdbx_strand_id
1 'polypeptide(L)'
;METSTNGGIGKAFGRMFSGESIFQNTYTAKGGHGMIAFASSFPGQIRPWEIAPGKEIVVQKAGFLAAQESVELSIFFQKKLGSGLFGGEGFIMQKISGHGLAFLEFDGSVIEYVLQPGQQIVVDTGYLAAMEATCNMEIRTVPGIKNMMFGGEGLFNTVITGPGRVWLQTMPISNVCLLYTSDAADDRL
;
A
#
# COMPACT_ATOMS: atom_id res chain seq x y z
N MET A 1 -11.36 13.86 18.69
CA MET A 1 -11.25 13.29 17.34
C MET A 1 -11.85 14.27 16.38
N GLU A 2 -11.08 14.77 15.46
CA GLU A 2 -11.56 15.66 14.40
C GLU A 2 -11.26 14.98 13.07
N THR A 3 -12.28 14.79 12.25
CA THR A 3 -12.11 14.27 10.88
C THR A 3 -11.93 15.47 9.97
N SER A 4 -10.78 15.59 9.33
CA SER A 4 -10.48 16.70 8.43
C SER A 4 -10.18 16.22 7.02
N THR A 5 -10.52 17.08 6.04
CA THR A 5 -10.03 16.93 4.67
C THR A 5 -8.69 17.66 4.60
N ASN A 6 -7.62 16.95 4.32
CA ASN A 6 -6.28 17.54 4.20
C ASN A 6 -6.21 18.46 2.97
N GLY A 7 -6.22 19.78 3.20
CA GLY A 7 -6.25 20.81 2.15
C GLY A 7 -7.68 21.30 1.83
N GLY A 8 -7.91 22.58 1.67
CA GLY A 8 -9.21 23.22 1.49
C GLY A 8 -10.14 22.55 0.45
N ILE A 9 -11.42 22.93 0.50
CA ILE A 9 -12.52 22.32 -0.29
C ILE A 9 -12.19 22.07 -1.77
N GLY A 10 -11.41 22.93 -2.42
CA GLY A 10 -11.00 22.78 -3.82
C GLY A 10 -10.01 21.63 -4.04
N LYS A 11 -9.10 21.35 -3.09
CA LYS A 11 -8.19 20.20 -3.15
C LYS A 11 -8.91 18.89 -2.79
N ALA A 12 -9.90 18.96 -1.90
CA ALA A 12 -10.76 17.82 -1.56
C ALA A 12 -11.56 17.33 -2.77
N PHE A 13 -12.11 18.24 -3.57
CA PHE A 13 -12.84 17.90 -4.80
C PHE A 13 -11.94 17.22 -5.85
N GLY A 14 -10.70 17.71 -6.04
CA GLY A 14 -9.75 17.09 -6.96
C GLY A 14 -9.36 15.65 -6.55
N ARG A 15 -9.21 15.42 -5.24
CA ARG A 15 -8.89 14.10 -4.66
C ARG A 15 -10.07 13.12 -4.73
N MET A 16 -11.31 13.62 -4.64
CA MET A 16 -12.52 12.81 -4.78
C MET A 16 -12.63 12.18 -6.17
N PHE A 17 -12.18 12.89 -7.22
CA PHE A 17 -12.14 12.38 -8.59
C PHE A 17 -10.98 11.39 -8.84
N SER A 18 -9.93 11.42 -8.04
CA SER A 18 -8.78 10.51 -8.17
C SER A 18 -8.92 9.21 -7.36
N GLY A 19 -10.03 9.01 -6.63
CA GLY A 19 -10.26 7.81 -5.81
C GLY A 19 -9.44 7.77 -4.51
N GLU A 20 -8.84 8.89 -4.11
CA GLU A 20 -8.15 8.99 -2.81
C GLU A 20 -9.16 9.03 -1.67
N SER A 21 -8.87 8.31 -0.59
CA SER A 21 -9.57 8.52 0.68
C SER A 21 -9.21 9.91 1.20
N ILE A 22 -10.14 10.85 1.08
CA ILE A 22 -9.99 12.25 1.49
C ILE A 22 -10.03 12.40 3.01
N PHE A 23 -10.52 11.39 3.71
CA PHE A 23 -10.76 11.48 5.13
C PHE A 23 -9.62 10.84 5.92
N GLN A 24 -8.95 11.68 6.70
CA GLN A 24 -7.98 11.26 7.71
C GLN A 24 -8.49 11.67 9.08
N ASN A 25 -8.33 10.79 10.06
CA ASN A 25 -8.64 11.11 11.44
C ASN A 25 -7.43 11.78 12.09
N THR A 26 -7.61 12.99 12.57
CA THR A 26 -6.59 13.70 13.34
C THR A 26 -6.87 13.56 14.83
N TYR A 27 -5.87 13.16 15.57
CA TYR A 27 -5.94 12.98 17.03
C TYR A 27 -5.04 14.02 17.69
N THR A 28 -5.64 14.90 18.49
CA THR A 28 -4.91 15.96 19.20
C THR A 28 -5.18 15.87 20.68
N ALA A 29 -4.13 15.85 21.51
CA ALA A 29 -4.25 15.95 22.95
C ALA A 29 -4.62 17.39 23.33
N LYS A 30 -5.76 17.58 24.03
CA LYS A 30 -6.21 18.90 24.52
C LYS A 30 -6.00 18.96 26.03
N GLY A 31 -5.25 19.96 26.48
CA GLY A 31 -5.06 20.24 27.93
C GLY A 31 -4.04 19.35 28.64
N GLY A 32 -3.07 18.77 27.91
CA GLY A 32 -2.01 17.99 28.53
C GLY A 32 -1.50 16.86 27.62
N HIS A 33 -0.92 15.85 28.23
CA HIS A 33 -0.42 14.66 27.52
C HIS A 33 -1.56 13.67 27.28
N GLY A 34 -1.61 13.12 26.09
CA GLY A 34 -2.52 12.04 25.70
C GLY A 34 -1.73 10.84 25.16
N MET A 35 -2.34 9.65 25.23
CA MET A 35 -1.81 8.44 24.63
C MET A 35 -2.84 7.90 23.63
N ILE A 36 -2.37 7.48 22.46
CA ILE A 36 -3.15 6.77 21.47
C ILE A 36 -2.43 5.49 21.09
N ALA A 37 -3.15 4.40 20.91
CA ALA A 37 -2.63 3.13 20.43
C ALA A 37 -3.23 2.82 19.05
N PHE A 38 -2.37 2.38 18.15
CA PHE A 38 -2.76 1.87 16.84
C PHE A 38 -2.40 0.39 16.77
N ALA A 39 -3.25 -0.39 16.14
CA ALA A 39 -3.03 -1.81 15.90
C ALA A 39 -3.16 -2.09 14.40
N SER A 40 -2.40 -3.07 13.92
CA SER A 40 -2.58 -3.60 12.57
C SER A 40 -3.91 -4.34 12.46
N SER A 41 -4.56 -4.23 11.32
CA SER A 41 -5.80 -4.94 11.01
C SER A 41 -5.57 -6.40 10.64
N PHE A 42 -4.33 -6.79 10.35
CA PHE A 42 -3.92 -8.13 9.92
C PHE A 42 -2.63 -8.58 10.63
N PRO A 43 -2.42 -9.91 10.87
CA PRO A 43 -1.17 -10.40 11.44
C PRO A 43 0.06 -10.00 10.62
N GLY A 44 0.99 -9.27 11.25
CA GLY A 44 2.14 -8.74 10.54
C GLY A 44 3.04 -7.89 11.42
N GLN A 45 3.63 -6.87 10.85
CA GLN A 45 4.59 -5.99 11.52
C GLN A 45 4.19 -4.52 11.34
N ILE A 46 4.28 -3.76 12.43
CA ILE A 46 4.24 -2.30 12.38
C ILE A 46 5.67 -1.79 12.50
N ARG A 47 6.11 -0.96 11.54
CA ARG A 47 7.45 -0.37 11.52
C ARG A 47 7.39 1.16 11.55
N PRO A 48 8.13 1.82 12.45
CA PRO A 48 8.33 3.26 12.38
C PRO A 48 9.25 3.59 11.20
N TRP A 49 8.93 4.69 10.50
CA TRP A 49 9.67 5.18 9.35
C TRP A 49 9.94 6.67 9.46
N GLU A 50 11.20 7.07 9.43
CA GLU A 50 11.57 8.48 9.44
C GLU A 50 11.49 9.05 8.02
N ILE A 51 10.59 9.99 7.82
CA ILE A 51 10.39 10.71 6.57
C ILE A 51 11.16 12.02 6.63
N ALA A 52 11.94 12.28 5.60
CA ALA A 52 12.67 13.53 5.41
C ALA A 52 12.82 13.82 3.92
N PRO A 53 13.18 15.05 3.51
CA PRO A 53 13.49 15.34 2.11
C PRO A 53 14.57 14.39 1.57
N GLY A 54 14.29 13.75 0.43
CA GLY A 54 15.15 12.73 -0.18
C GLY A 54 15.05 11.34 0.47
N LYS A 55 14.18 11.16 1.47
CA LYS A 55 13.89 9.86 2.12
C LYS A 55 12.41 9.50 2.02
N GLU A 56 11.79 9.87 0.92
CA GLU A 56 10.40 9.52 0.67
C GLU A 56 10.28 8.02 0.37
N ILE A 57 9.16 7.45 0.79
CA ILE A 57 8.83 6.04 0.55
C ILE A 57 7.51 5.92 -0.20
N VAL A 58 7.42 4.92 -1.05
CA VAL A 58 6.20 4.52 -1.75
C VAL A 58 5.71 3.22 -1.13
N VAL A 59 4.46 3.19 -0.67
CA VAL A 59 3.88 2.04 0.04
C VAL A 59 2.50 1.72 -0.51
N GLN A 60 2.06 0.48 -0.39
CA GLN A 60 0.66 0.14 -0.68
C GLN A 60 -0.28 0.99 0.17
N LYS A 61 -1.44 1.36 -0.40
CA LYS A 61 -2.46 2.17 0.31
C LYS A 61 -2.81 1.59 1.69
N ALA A 62 -2.97 0.28 1.78
CA ALA A 62 -3.26 -0.41 3.04
C ALA A 62 -2.09 -0.44 4.03
N GLY A 63 -0.87 -0.18 3.57
CA GLY A 63 0.32 -0.19 4.42
C GLY A 63 0.57 1.10 5.21
N PHE A 64 -0.25 2.13 5.05
CA PHE A 64 -0.17 3.35 5.88
C PHE A 64 -1.07 3.21 7.11
N LEU A 65 -0.48 3.28 8.31
CA LEU A 65 -1.22 3.18 9.56
C LEU A 65 -1.45 4.53 10.23
N ALA A 66 -0.39 5.30 10.46
CA ALA A 66 -0.45 6.60 11.11
C ALA A 66 0.80 7.43 10.83
N ALA A 67 0.72 8.74 11.02
CA ALA A 67 1.89 9.63 10.90
C ALA A 67 1.72 10.90 11.71
N GLN A 68 2.82 11.63 11.89
CA GLN A 68 2.81 13.00 12.37
C GLN A 68 2.18 13.93 11.33
N GLU A 69 1.63 15.05 11.77
CA GLU A 69 0.88 16.01 10.92
C GLU A 69 1.72 16.58 9.75
N SER A 70 3.03 16.65 9.91
CA SER A 70 3.98 17.15 8.91
C SER A 70 4.33 16.14 7.79
N VAL A 71 3.76 14.94 7.86
CA VAL A 71 3.89 13.91 6.82
C VAL A 71 2.73 14.03 5.85
N GLU A 72 3.03 13.98 4.57
CA GLU A 72 2.06 14.12 3.48
C GLU A 72 1.94 12.81 2.69
N LEU A 73 0.69 12.49 2.31
CA LEU A 73 0.38 11.36 1.44
C LEU A 73 -0.11 11.85 0.08
N SER A 74 0.37 11.20 -0.98
CA SER A 74 -0.09 11.43 -2.34
C SER A 74 -0.15 10.11 -3.12
N ILE A 75 -0.98 10.02 -4.16
CA ILE A 75 -0.97 8.85 -5.04
C ILE A 75 0.32 8.87 -5.86
N PHE A 76 1.06 7.78 -5.81
CA PHE A 76 2.21 7.54 -6.66
C PHE A 76 1.82 6.76 -7.92
N PHE A 77 1.00 5.73 -7.74
CA PHE A 77 0.57 4.85 -8.81
C PHE A 77 -0.82 4.29 -8.52
N GLN A 78 -1.69 4.24 -9.52
CA GLN A 78 -2.99 3.60 -9.42
C GLN A 78 -3.32 2.85 -10.70
N LYS A 79 -3.73 1.60 -10.58
CA LYS A 79 -4.20 0.79 -11.71
C LYS A 79 -5.36 -0.10 -11.29
N LYS A 80 -6.47 -0.04 -12.04
CA LYS A 80 -7.59 -0.97 -11.85
C LYS A 80 -7.19 -2.32 -12.43
N LEU A 81 -7.09 -3.34 -11.59
CA LEU A 81 -6.65 -4.70 -11.94
C LEU A 81 -7.80 -5.73 -11.88
N GLY A 82 -9.02 -5.31 -12.25
CA GLY A 82 -10.22 -6.13 -12.09
C GLY A 82 -10.85 -5.97 -10.70
N SER A 83 -12.07 -6.50 -10.51
CA SER A 83 -12.87 -6.27 -9.30
C SER A 83 -12.54 -7.19 -8.11
N GLY A 84 -11.66 -8.20 -8.27
CA GLY A 84 -11.48 -9.26 -7.29
C GLY A 84 -10.25 -9.13 -6.38
N LEU A 85 -9.10 -8.70 -6.91
CA LEU A 85 -7.82 -8.80 -6.17
C LEU A 85 -7.56 -7.68 -5.16
N PHE A 86 -8.02 -6.46 -5.41
CA PHE A 86 -7.70 -5.28 -4.58
C PHE A 86 -8.96 -4.46 -4.25
N GLY A 87 -10.12 -5.10 -4.24
CA GLY A 87 -11.40 -4.39 -4.13
C GLY A 87 -11.70 -3.53 -5.37
N GLY A 88 -12.78 -2.75 -5.34
CA GLY A 88 -13.21 -1.92 -6.48
C GLY A 88 -12.25 -0.76 -6.84
N GLU A 89 -11.31 -0.41 -5.95
CA GLU A 89 -10.37 0.70 -6.15
C GLU A 89 -9.13 0.31 -6.98
N GLY A 90 -8.80 -0.99 -7.06
CA GLY A 90 -7.60 -1.50 -7.73
C GLY A 90 -6.34 -1.41 -6.87
N PHE A 91 -5.18 -1.68 -7.49
CA PHE A 91 -3.88 -1.57 -6.84
C PHE A 91 -3.43 -0.11 -6.77
N ILE A 92 -3.17 0.36 -5.57
CA ILE A 92 -2.77 1.75 -5.30
C ILE A 92 -1.49 1.77 -4.48
N MET A 93 -0.49 2.51 -4.97
CA MET A 93 0.71 2.86 -4.23
C MET A 93 0.67 4.34 -3.87
N GLN A 94 0.95 4.65 -2.62
CA GLN A 94 0.99 6.01 -2.09
C GLN A 94 2.44 6.41 -1.81
N LYS A 95 2.78 7.63 -2.19
CA LYS A 95 4.04 8.25 -1.79
C LYS A 95 3.85 8.97 -0.46
N ILE A 96 4.71 8.68 0.48
CA ILE A 96 4.81 9.35 1.78
C ILE A 96 6.00 10.29 1.73
N SER A 97 5.76 11.57 1.97
CA SER A 97 6.72 12.66 1.86
C SER A 97 6.58 13.65 3.03
N GLY A 98 7.31 14.77 2.98
CA GLY A 98 7.34 15.75 4.06
C GLY A 98 8.44 15.47 5.07
N HIS A 99 8.16 15.60 6.35
CA HIS A 99 9.12 15.32 7.42
C HIS A 99 8.41 14.85 8.69
N GLY A 100 9.00 13.91 9.40
CA GLY A 100 8.47 13.37 10.63
C GLY A 100 8.43 11.85 10.65
N LEU A 101 7.71 11.30 11.61
CA LEU A 101 7.58 9.86 11.81
C LEU A 101 6.27 9.35 11.20
N ALA A 102 6.36 8.34 10.35
CA ALA A 102 5.24 7.54 9.87
C ALA A 102 5.31 6.13 10.46
N PHE A 103 4.17 5.50 10.64
CA PHE A 103 4.04 4.09 11.02
C PHE A 103 3.41 3.33 9.86
N LEU A 104 4.13 2.32 9.39
CA LEU A 104 3.71 1.47 8.28
C LEU A 104 3.38 0.08 8.79
N GLU A 105 2.31 -0.51 8.26
CA GLU A 105 1.95 -1.89 8.53
C GLU A 105 2.22 -2.78 7.30
N PHE A 106 2.67 -4.00 7.58
CA PHE A 106 3.04 -4.98 6.58
C PHE A 106 2.43 -6.33 6.95
N ASP A 107 1.89 -7.02 5.97
CA ASP A 107 1.23 -8.30 6.16
C ASP A 107 2.26 -9.44 6.26
N GLY A 108 2.27 -10.15 7.39
CA GLY A 108 3.25 -11.21 7.67
C GLY A 108 4.65 -10.67 7.95
N SER A 109 5.66 -11.33 7.40
CA SER A 109 7.07 -10.93 7.50
C SER A 109 7.48 -10.05 6.32
N VAL A 110 8.52 -9.24 6.54
CA VAL A 110 9.04 -8.31 5.53
C VAL A 110 10.45 -8.69 5.13
N ILE A 111 10.68 -8.80 3.83
CA ILE A 111 11.99 -9.07 3.24
C ILE A 111 12.44 -7.83 2.44
N GLU A 112 13.67 -7.40 2.67
CA GLU A 112 14.26 -6.24 1.99
C GLU A 112 15.20 -6.69 0.88
N TYR A 113 15.09 -6.04 -0.29
CA TYR A 113 16.01 -6.15 -1.41
C TYR A 113 16.61 -4.79 -1.74
N VAL A 114 17.91 -4.78 -2.08
CA VAL A 114 18.61 -3.59 -2.56
C VAL A 114 18.89 -3.78 -4.05
N LEU A 115 18.28 -2.94 -4.87
CA LEU A 115 18.45 -2.97 -6.32
C LEU A 115 19.49 -1.94 -6.77
N GLN A 116 20.47 -2.39 -7.56
CA GLN A 116 21.42 -1.52 -8.21
C GLN A 116 20.78 -0.76 -9.39
N PRO A 117 21.39 0.33 -9.90
CA PRO A 117 20.88 1.02 -11.08
C PRO A 117 20.64 0.07 -12.25
N GLY A 118 19.39 0.06 -12.79
CA GLY A 118 18.97 -0.81 -13.88
C GLY A 118 18.68 -2.26 -13.50
N GLN A 119 18.97 -2.68 -12.27
CA GLN A 119 18.61 -4.01 -11.79
C GLN A 119 17.08 -4.09 -11.62
N GLN A 120 16.51 -5.21 -12.00
CA GLN A 120 15.09 -5.46 -11.92
C GLN A 120 14.76 -6.65 -11.03
N ILE A 121 13.66 -6.55 -10.31
CA ILE A 121 12.97 -7.66 -9.66
C ILE A 121 11.54 -7.74 -10.18
N VAL A 122 11.07 -8.96 -10.43
CA VAL A 122 9.69 -9.22 -10.85
C VAL A 122 9.00 -9.95 -9.71
N VAL A 123 7.89 -9.40 -9.25
CA VAL A 123 7.12 -9.95 -8.13
C VAL A 123 5.64 -9.98 -8.49
N ASP A 124 4.89 -10.89 -7.89
CA ASP A 124 3.43 -10.79 -7.91
C ASP A 124 3.01 -9.47 -7.22
N THR A 125 2.06 -8.78 -7.84
CA THR A 125 1.69 -7.39 -7.46
C THR A 125 1.28 -7.27 -5.99
N GLY A 126 0.62 -8.27 -5.41
CA GLY A 126 0.19 -8.28 -4.00
C GLY A 126 1.34 -8.29 -2.99
N TYR A 127 2.49 -8.84 -3.37
CA TYR A 127 3.63 -8.97 -2.47
C TYR A 127 4.49 -7.71 -2.35
N LEU A 128 4.37 -6.75 -3.28
CA LEU A 128 5.07 -5.47 -3.14
C LEU A 128 4.42 -4.64 -2.03
N ALA A 129 5.09 -4.51 -0.89
CA ALA A 129 4.62 -3.72 0.23
C ALA A 129 5.08 -2.26 0.17
N ALA A 130 6.38 -2.05 -0.09
CA ALA A 130 6.96 -0.71 -0.18
C ALA A 130 8.21 -0.68 -1.07
N MET A 131 8.59 0.52 -1.52
CA MET A 131 9.85 0.77 -2.21
C MET A 131 10.32 2.21 -1.97
N GLU A 132 11.61 2.48 -2.10
CA GLU A 132 12.12 3.85 -2.13
C GLU A 132 11.60 4.57 -3.37
N ALA A 133 11.36 5.89 -3.25
CA ALA A 133 10.84 6.72 -4.35
C ALA A 133 11.82 6.85 -5.53
N THR A 134 13.06 6.41 -5.36
CA THR A 134 14.09 6.30 -6.41
C THR A 134 13.88 5.12 -7.35
N CYS A 135 13.11 4.10 -6.91
CA CYS A 135 12.75 2.98 -7.76
C CYS A 135 11.63 3.36 -8.74
N ASN A 136 11.65 2.74 -9.90
CA ASN A 136 10.55 2.79 -10.85
C ASN A 136 9.76 1.48 -10.84
N MET A 137 8.45 1.54 -11.07
CA MET A 137 7.61 0.35 -11.14
C MET A 137 6.70 0.32 -12.36
N GLU A 138 6.47 -0.88 -12.87
CA GLU A 138 5.55 -1.16 -13.97
C GLU A 138 4.75 -2.43 -13.68
N ILE A 139 3.43 -2.41 -13.92
CA ILE A 139 2.60 -3.61 -13.81
C ILE A 139 2.40 -4.23 -15.19
N ARG A 140 2.78 -5.51 -15.32
CA ARG A 140 2.63 -6.32 -16.53
C ARG A 140 1.63 -7.44 -16.30
N THR A 141 0.79 -7.68 -17.29
CA THR A 141 -0.09 -8.84 -17.33
C THR A 141 0.73 -10.08 -17.74
N VAL A 142 0.51 -11.19 -17.06
CA VAL A 142 1.17 -12.46 -17.40
C VAL A 142 0.57 -12.99 -18.72
N PRO A 143 1.37 -13.20 -19.80
CA PRO A 143 0.86 -13.74 -21.06
C PRO A 143 0.37 -15.19 -20.92
N GLY A 144 -0.70 -15.55 -21.60
CA GLY A 144 -1.17 -16.94 -21.71
C GLY A 144 -2.33 -17.34 -20.80
N ILE A 145 -2.77 -16.47 -19.91
CA ILE A 145 -3.85 -16.76 -18.93
C ILE A 145 -5.22 -16.28 -19.45
N LYS A 146 -5.55 -16.58 -20.73
CA LYS A 146 -6.89 -16.25 -21.26
C LYS A 146 -8.02 -17.10 -20.62
N ASN A 147 -7.70 -18.21 -19.97
CA ASN A 147 -8.66 -19.19 -19.45
C ASN A 147 -8.72 -19.29 -17.93
N MET A 148 -7.97 -18.51 -17.16
CA MET A 148 -8.05 -18.50 -15.68
C MET A 148 -9.00 -17.42 -15.18
N MET A 149 -10.24 -17.41 -15.69
CA MET A 149 -11.29 -16.49 -15.22
C MET A 149 -11.83 -16.80 -13.82
N PHE A 150 -11.35 -17.86 -13.17
CA PHE A 150 -11.89 -18.34 -11.88
C PHE A 150 -10.89 -18.45 -10.73
N GLY A 151 -9.60 -18.17 -10.96
CA GLY A 151 -8.59 -18.12 -9.89
C GLY A 151 -7.88 -16.78 -9.92
N GLY A 152 -8.15 -15.90 -8.97
CA GLY A 152 -7.64 -14.53 -8.91
C GLY A 152 -6.13 -14.38 -8.61
N GLU A 153 -5.34 -15.46 -8.69
CA GLU A 153 -3.92 -15.46 -8.34
C GLU A 153 -3.03 -15.27 -9.56
N GLY A 154 -2.04 -14.37 -9.45
CA GLY A 154 -0.91 -14.30 -10.37
C GLY A 154 -1.17 -13.66 -11.74
N LEU A 155 -2.28 -12.94 -11.94
CA LEU A 155 -2.59 -12.30 -13.22
C LEU A 155 -1.71 -11.10 -13.55
N PHE A 156 -1.11 -10.50 -12.53
CA PHE A 156 -0.35 -9.26 -12.66
C PHE A 156 0.97 -9.33 -11.91
N ASN A 157 2.05 -9.10 -12.63
CA ASN A 157 3.37 -8.95 -12.05
C ASN A 157 3.76 -7.48 -12.01
N THR A 158 4.40 -7.08 -10.92
CA THR A 158 5.07 -5.80 -10.80
C THR A 158 6.55 -5.98 -11.09
N VAL A 159 7.06 -5.23 -12.06
CA VAL A 159 8.49 -5.10 -12.35
C VAL A 159 8.99 -3.87 -11.64
N ILE A 160 9.91 -4.02 -10.70
CA ILE A 160 10.54 -2.90 -10.00
C ILE A 160 11.96 -2.77 -10.51
N THR A 161 12.35 -1.55 -10.89
CA THR A 161 13.68 -1.21 -11.40
C THR A 161 14.37 -0.26 -10.43
N GLY A 162 15.57 -0.61 -9.98
CA GLY A 162 16.41 0.25 -9.14
C GLY A 162 17.02 1.45 -9.87
N PRO A 163 17.68 2.34 -9.15
CA PRO A 163 18.30 2.08 -7.86
C PRO A 163 17.34 2.30 -6.67
N GLY A 164 17.51 1.52 -5.61
CA GLY A 164 16.80 1.73 -4.35
C GLY A 164 16.45 0.43 -3.62
N ARG A 165 15.83 0.58 -2.45
CA ARG A 165 15.37 -0.54 -1.63
C ARG A 165 13.92 -0.87 -1.92
N VAL A 166 13.59 -2.15 -1.86
CA VAL A 166 12.25 -2.71 -2.07
C VAL A 166 11.93 -3.64 -0.91
N TRP A 167 10.74 -3.52 -0.36
CA TRP A 167 10.24 -4.37 0.72
C TRP A 167 9.08 -5.20 0.22
N LEU A 168 9.20 -6.51 0.38
CA LEU A 168 8.17 -7.47 0.05
C LEU A 168 7.55 -8.02 1.34
N GLN A 169 6.24 -8.17 1.35
CA GLN A 169 5.49 -8.83 2.43
C GLN A 169 5.20 -10.29 2.08
N THR A 170 5.17 -11.17 3.09
CA THR A 170 5.07 -12.61 2.84
C THR A 170 3.64 -13.14 2.85
N MET A 171 2.67 -12.37 3.36
CA MET A 171 1.29 -12.82 3.51
C MET A 171 0.30 -11.69 3.20
N PRO A 172 0.24 -11.21 1.94
CA PRO A 172 -0.69 -10.14 1.57
C PRO A 172 -2.14 -10.57 1.83
N ILE A 173 -2.92 -9.70 2.48
CA ILE A 173 -4.32 -9.99 2.85
C ILE A 173 -5.18 -10.38 1.64
N SER A 174 -4.88 -9.85 0.45
CA SER A 174 -5.55 -10.19 -0.79
C SER A 174 -5.52 -11.70 -1.08
N ASN A 175 -4.38 -12.35 -0.84
CA ASN A 175 -4.22 -13.78 -1.10
C ASN A 175 -4.91 -14.64 -0.03
N VAL A 176 -4.93 -14.18 1.23
CA VAL A 176 -5.63 -14.89 2.31
C VAL A 176 -7.14 -14.88 2.09
N CYS A 177 -7.71 -13.76 1.66
CA CYS A 177 -9.14 -13.68 1.31
C CYS A 177 -9.52 -14.66 0.19
N LEU A 178 -8.64 -14.86 -0.81
CA LEU A 178 -8.88 -15.80 -1.90
C LEU A 178 -8.87 -17.25 -1.42
N LEU A 179 -7.95 -17.62 -0.53
CA LEU A 179 -7.91 -18.97 0.05
C LEU A 179 -9.21 -19.32 0.78
N TYR A 180 -9.72 -18.42 1.62
CA TYR A 180 -10.99 -18.64 2.34
C TYR A 180 -12.22 -18.69 1.42
N THR A 181 -12.23 -17.97 0.31
CA THR A 181 -13.35 -18.00 -0.63
C THR A 181 -13.33 -19.23 -1.54
N SER A 182 -12.17 -19.77 -1.88
CA SER A 182 -12.06 -21.03 -2.64
C SER A 182 -12.43 -22.25 -1.80
N ASP A 183 -11.99 -22.31 -0.55
CA ASP A 183 -12.33 -23.40 0.39
C ASP A 183 -13.84 -23.45 0.68
N ALA A 184 -14.48 -22.29 0.87
CA ALA A 184 -15.92 -22.21 1.07
C ALA A 184 -16.76 -22.59 -0.17
N ALA A 185 -16.17 -22.67 -1.36
CA ALA A 185 -16.81 -23.15 -2.58
C ALA A 185 -16.73 -24.67 -2.73
N ASP A 186 -15.64 -25.29 -2.25
CA ASP A 186 -15.44 -26.75 -2.28
C ASP A 186 -16.30 -27.49 -1.24
N ASP A 187 -16.62 -26.87 -0.10
CA ASP A 187 -17.46 -27.46 0.94
C ASP A 187 -18.97 -27.55 0.56
N ARG A 188 -19.34 -27.21 -0.66
CA ARG A 188 -20.73 -27.27 -1.17
C ARG A 188 -21.00 -28.38 -2.21
N LEU A 189 -20.13 -29.37 -2.31
CA LEU A 189 -20.35 -30.56 -3.15
C LEU A 189 -20.81 -31.74 -2.36
#